data_53bcfa2af27fe21d62f044ef47cf88e5
#
_entry.id   53bcfa2af27fe21d62f044ef47cf88e5
#
_cell.length_a   1.000
_cell.length_b   1.000
_cell.length_c   1.000
_cell.angle_alpha   90.00
_cell.angle_beta   90.00
_cell.angle_gamma   90.00
#
_symmetry.space_group_name_H-M   'P 1'
#
loop_
_entity.id
_entity.type
_entity.pdbx_description
1 polymer ?
#
loop_
_entity_poly.entity_id
_entity_poly.type
_entity_poly.pdbx_seq_one_letter_code
_entity_poly.pdbx_strand_id
1 'polypeptide(L)'
;MRNVEANVLELTLACGDYDRTRAIKDGRVRIEGCDVTFIPLGPEEVFFRSFRNAEFDICELSFSSYMLQTSRNECHYVAIPAFVSRCFRHSSIYIRTDRGIRAPTDLKGKLVGLPEYQMTAHVWIRGMLKDEYGVNASDIHFRNGGQEEPGRDERVVLKLPKEIDLQPIPADETLCNMLVAGKLDALFTAREPSCFVDGAPNIGRLFPNYREDEKAYFKRTNLFPIMHLVGIRKTLAEKHPWLPTSVYKAFLQARAIAMADLPNLGALNVSLPWAEAEKLDTFALMGRDFWKYGVAENAREIEAITRYSCEQGLAERRLTAEDLFYRGTLEMSKI
;
A
#
# COMPACT_ATOMS: atom_id res chain seq x y z
N MET A 1 48.52 16.40 -1.33
CA MET A 1 47.31 15.56 -1.36
C MET A 1 46.12 16.48 -1.11
N ARG A 2 45.30 16.79 -2.12
CA ARG A 2 44.10 17.57 -1.90
C ARG A 2 43.08 16.62 -1.25
N ASN A 3 42.66 16.95 -0.02
CA ASN A 3 41.46 16.34 0.55
C ASN A 3 40.31 16.69 -0.35
N VAL A 4 39.85 15.73 -1.17
CA VAL A 4 38.55 15.77 -1.80
C VAL A 4 37.63 15.43 -0.65
N GLU A 5 37.11 16.44 0.03
CA GLU A 5 35.89 16.26 0.83
C GLU A 5 34.86 15.66 -0.11
N ALA A 6 34.54 14.40 0.10
CA ALA A 6 33.46 13.75 -0.65
C ALA A 6 32.20 14.58 -0.40
N ASN A 7 31.68 15.18 -1.45
CA ASN A 7 30.48 16.02 -1.39
C ASN A 7 29.30 15.12 -1.04
N VAL A 8 29.07 14.92 0.25
CA VAL A 8 28.00 14.08 0.79
C VAL A 8 26.67 14.81 0.57
N LEU A 9 25.71 14.15 -0.04
CA LEU A 9 24.38 14.73 -0.26
C LEU A 9 23.59 14.71 1.04
N GLU A 10 23.16 15.87 1.51
CA GLU A 10 22.20 16.00 2.61
C GLU A 10 20.78 15.79 2.06
N LEU A 11 20.08 14.78 2.55
CA LEU A 11 18.76 14.37 2.02
C LEU A 11 17.78 14.07 3.16
N THR A 12 16.50 14.31 2.88
CA THR A 12 15.39 13.89 3.71
C THR A 12 14.80 12.56 3.22
N LEU A 13 14.50 11.64 4.15
CA LEU A 13 13.81 10.39 3.87
C LEU A 13 12.59 10.27 4.78
N ALA A 14 11.38 10.42 4.24
CA ALA A 14 10.13 10.26 4.96
C ALA A 14 9.51 8.88 4.71
N CYS A 15 9.38 8.08 5.76
CA CYS A 15 8.87 6.71 5.67
C CYS A 15 8.32 6.24 7.02
N GLY A 16 7.47 5.23 7.02
CA GLY A 16 7.04 4.56 8.23
C GLY A 16 8.20 3.90 8.99
N ASP A 17 8.10 3.87 10.33
CA ASP A 17 9.06 3.16 11.20
C ASP A 17 8.73 1.67 11.22
N TYR A 18 9.04 0.98 10.14
CA TYR A 18 8.89 -0.46 10.01
C TYR A 18 10.17 -1.17 10.45
N ASP A 19 10.09 -2.44 10.84
CA ASP A 19 11.25 -3.29 11.11
C ASP A 19 12.26 -3.28 9.93
N ARG A 20 11.75 -3.34 8.70
CA ARG A 20 12.50 -3.35 7.41
C ARG A 20 13.03 -1.99 6.97
N THR A 21 12.71 -0.91 7.66
CA THR A 21 13.27 0.44 7.43
C THR A 21 14.08 0.95 8.63
N ARG A 22 13.91 0.33 9.79
CA ARG A 22 14.49 0.75 11.06
C ARG A 22 16.02 0.81 11.03
N ALA A 23 16.68 -0.12 10.34
CA ALA A 23 18.15 -0.11 10.24
C ALA A 23 18.69 1.11 9.47
N ILE A 24 17.90 1.73 8.59
CA ILE A 24 18.25 3.03 7.97
C ILE A 24 18.02 4.15 8.99
N LYS A 25 16.89 4.13 9.68
CA LYS A 25 16.52 5.15 10.67
C LYS A 25 17.53 5.26 11.80
N ASP A 26 18.02 4.12 12.32
CA ASP A 26 18.96 4.09 13.45
C ASP A 26 20.44 4.12 13.03
N GLY A 27 20.74 4.25 11.73
CA GLY A 27 22.08 4.40 11.18
C GLY A 27 22.89 3.12 11.06
N ARG A 28 22.34 1.93 11.37
CA ARG A 28 22.99 0.63 11.11
C ARG A 28 23.21 0.39 9.62
N VAL A 29 22.35 0.93 8.79
CA VAL A 29 22.48 0.94 7.32
C VAL A 29 22.53 2.38 6.86
N ARG A 30 23.56 2.74 6.11
CA ARG A 30 23.72 4.07 5.53
C ARG A 30 23.48 4.02 4.03
N ILE A 31 22.92 5.10 3.49
CA ILE A 31 22.84 5.30 2.03
C ILE A 31 24.20 5.86 1.59
N GLU A 32 24.90 5.09 0.78
CA GLU A 32 26.26 5.44 0.31
C GLU A 32 26.27 6.79 -0.40
N GLY A 33 27.20 7.67 -0.02
CA GLY A 33 27.32 9.03 -0.57
C GLY A 33 26.32 10.05 -0.04
N CYS A 34 25.51 9.69 0.98
CA CYS A 34 24.46 10.55 1.51
C CYS A 34 24.56 10.68 3.05
N ASP A 35 24.22 11.88 3.54
CA ASP A 35 23.81 12.12 4.92
C ASP A 35 22.28 12.28 4.95
N VAL A 36 21.59 11.38 5.65
CA VAL A 36 20.14 11.24 5.55
C VAL A 36 19.46 11.55 6.87
N THR A 37 18.61 12.57 6.85
CA THR A 37 17.66 12.81 7.94
C THR A 37 16.42 11.94 7.73
N PHE A 38 16.27 10.87 8.53
CA PHE A 38 15.11 10.01 8.51
C PHE A 38 13.96 10.67 9.29
N ILE A 39 12.81 10.83 8.64
CA ILE A 39 11.60 11.46 9.19
C ILE A 39 10.51 10.37 9.32
N PRO A 40 10.32 9.78 10.52
CA PRO A 40 9.28 8.77 10.73
C PRO A 40 7.90 9.43 10.76
N LEU A 41 7.10 9.16 9.75
CA LEU A 41 5.75 9.69 9.61
C LEU A 41 4.75 8.57 9.28
N GLY A 42 3.48 8.80 9.64
CA GLY A 42 2.40 7.93 9.19
C GLY A 42 2.19 8.00 7.67
N PRO A 43 1.83 6.88 7.01
CA PRO A 43 1.74 6.82 5.56
C PRO A 43 0.86 7.91 4.94
N GLU A 44 -0.30 8.21 5.55
CA GLU A 44 -1.21 9.22 4.99
C GLU A 44 -0.61 10.63 4.96
N GLU A 45 0.14 11.01 6.00
CA GLU A 45 0.81 12.29 6.06
C GLU A 45 1.96 12.36 5.03
N VAL A 46 2.77 11.30 4.93
CA VAL A 46 3.81 11.21 3.90
C VAL A 46 3.20 11.37 2.52
N PHE A 47 2.12 10.65 2.22
CA PHE A 47 1.51 10.69 0.89
C PHE A 47 0.92 12.07 0.57
N PHE A 48 0.26 12.70 1.53
CA PHE A 48 -0.30 14.03 1.34
C PHE A 48 0.79 15.05 0.98
N ARG A 49 1.88 15.09 1.75
CA ARG A 49 2.99 16.02 1.59
C ARG A 49 3.81 15.73 0.32
N SER A 50 3.99 14.44 0.00
CA SER A 50 4.74 14.02 -1.20
C SER A 50 3.98 14.31 -2.49
N PHE A 51 2.71 13.90 -2.60
CA PHE A 51 1.97 14.03 -3.86
C PHE A 51 1.50 15.46 -4.14
N ARG A 52 1.28 16.27 -3.12
CA ARG A 52 0.87 17.68 -3.31
C ARG A 52 2.05 18.64 -3.40
N ASN A 53 3.08 18.45 -2.60
CA ASN A 53 4.13 19.45 -2.41
C ASN A 53 5.51 18.97 -2.86
N ALA A 54 5.69 17.70 -3.22
CA ALA A 54 6.99 17.06 -3.49
C ALA A 54 8.02 17.38 -2.40
N GLU A 55 7.60 17.33 -1.13
CA GLU A 55 8.35 17.92 -0.01
C GLU A 55 9.64 17.18 0.32
N PHE A 56 9.63 15.85 0.22
CA PHE A 56 10.77 15.02 0.61
C PHE A 56 11.65 14.65 -0.58
N ASP A 57 12.94 14.40 -0.33
CA ASP A 57 13.89 13.94 -1.34
C ASP A 57 13.67 12.46 -1.67
N ILE A 58 13.48 11.65 -0.63
CA ILE A 58 13.15 10.23 -0.69
C ILE A 58 11.92 10.01 0.18
N CYS A 59 10.95 9.26 -0.28
CA CYS A 59 9.77 9.01 0.53
C CYS A 59 9.05 7.71 0.19
N GLU A 60 8.29 7.22 1.16
CA GLU A 60 7.27 6.20 0.95
C GLU A 60 6.12 6.77 0.13
N LEU A 61 5.62 6.00 -0.85
CA LEU A 61 4.54 6.41 -1.75
C LEU A 61 3.44 5.35 -1.79
N SER A 62 2.18 5.79 -1.79
CA SER A 62 1.03 4.96 -2.17
C SER A 62 1.21 4.46 -3.59
N PHE A 63 1.20 3.14 -3.81
CA PHE A 63 1.46 2.59 -5.15
C PHE A 63 0.41 3.03 -6.17
N SER A 64 -0.86 3.03 -5.80
CA SER A 64 -1.93 3.45 -6.70
C SER A 64 -1.87 4.93 -7.06
N SER A 65 -1.69 5.83 -6.07
CA SER A 65 -1.55 7.27 -6.34
C SER A 65 -0.30 7.56 -7.19
N TYR A 66 0.79 6.81 -6.97
CA TYR A 66 2.00 6.88 -7.79
C TYR A 66 1.72 6.48 -9.25
N MET A 67 1.04 5.36 -9.47
CA MET A 67 0.66 4.91 -10.82
C MET A 67 -0.26 5.92 -11.52
N LEU A 68 -1.25 6.45 -10.79
CA LEU A 68 -2.18 7.44 -11.32
C LEU A 68 -1.44 8.68 -11.83
N GLN A 69 -0.58 9.30 -11.02
CA GLN A 69 0.19 10.46 -11.44
C GLN A 69 1.25 10.13 -12.51
N THR A 70 1.86 8.94 -12.45
CA THR A 70 2.84 8.50 -13.46
C THR A 70 2.18 8.32 -14.82
N SER A 71 0.96 7.75 -14.88
CA SER A 71 0.23 7.57 -16.14
C SER A 71 -0.11 8.90 -16.84
N ARG A 72 -0.19 9.98 -16.06
CA ARG A 72 -0.47 11.35 -16.50
C ARG A 72 0.78 12.20 -16.70
N ASN A 73 1.97 11.66 -16.44
CA ASN A 73 3.25 12.40 -16.39
C ASN A 73 3.26 13.55 -15.37
N GLU A 74 2.48 13.45 -14.31
CA GLU A 74 2.34 14.47 -13.24
C GLU A 74 3.18 14.14 -11.99
N CYS A 75 3.75 12.95 -11.88
CA CYS A 75 4.49 12.53 -10.69
C CYS A 75 5.86 13.18 -10.61
N HIS A 76 6.18 13.75 -9.45
CA HIS A 76 7.50 14.35 -9.16
C HIS A 76 8.56 13.34 -8.73
N TYR A 77 8.18 12.08 -8.54
CA TYR A 77 9.04 11.01 -8.07
C TYR A 77 9.24 9.93 -9.13
N VAL A 78 10.38 9.28 -9.08
CA VAL A 78 10.65 7.99 -9.74
C VAL A 78 10.83 6.93 -8.68
N ALA A 79 10.16 5.79 -8.81
CA ALA A 79 10.24 4.74 -7.80
C ALA A 79 11.44 3.81 -7.99
N ILE A 80 11.82 3.17 -6.87
CA ILE A 80 12.66 1.98 -6.83
C ILE A 80 11.81 0.79 -6.37
N PRO A 81 12.15 -0.47 -6.74
CA PRO A 81 11.32 -1.63 -6.41
C PRO A 81 11.54 -2.13 -4.98
N ALA A 82 11.55 -1.20 -4.01
CA ALA A 82 11.55 -1.44 -2.58
C ALA A 82 10.12 -1.33 -2.04
N PHE A 83 9.49 -2.47 -1.75
CA PHE A 83 8.08 -2.56 -1.36
C PHE A 83 7.94 -2.57 0.16
N VAL A 84 7.94 -1.39 0.74
CA VAL A 84 7.96 -1.20 2.19
C VAL A 84 6.65 -1.51 2.91
N SER A 85 5.55 -1.66 2.19
CA SER A 85 4.27 -2.07 2.77
C SER A 85 3.55 -3.08 1.89
N ARG A 86 3.09 -4.18 2.51
CA ARG A 86 2.27 -5.22 1.91
C ARG A 86 1.18 -5.64 2.89
N CYS A 87 0.01 -5.98 2.39
CA CYS A 87 -1.08 -6.46 3.23
C CYS A 87 -2.16 -7.14 2.39
N PHE A 88 -2.60 -8.32 2.81
CA PHE A 88 -3.85 -8.89 2.32
C PHE A 88 -5.03 -8.00 2.72
N ARG A 89 -6.15 -8.08 2.00
CA ARG A 89 -7.26 -7.14 2.18
C ARG A 89 -8.64 -7.77 2.36
N HIS A 90 -8.72 -9.06 2.58
CA HIS A 90 -9.98 -9.71 2.91
C HIS A 90 -10.53 -9.18 4.25
N SER A 91 -9.66 -8.95 5.23
CA SER A 91 -10.01 -8.35 6.53
C SER A 91 -10.52 -6.90 6.44
N SER A 92 -10.32 -6.24 5.30
CA SER A 92 -10.59 -4.82 5.08
C SER A 92 -11.99 -4.53 4.50
N ILE A 93 -12.87 -5.54 4.43
CA ILE A 93 -14.24 -5.41 3.93
C ILE A 93 -15.22 -5.61 5.07
N TYR A 94 -15.85 -4.53 5.51
CA TYR A 94 -16.86 -4.53 6.56
C TYR A 94 -18.25 -4.41 5.96
N ILE A 95 -19.21 -5.08 6.55
CA ILE A 95 -20.59 -5.16 6.04
C ILE A 95 -21.60 -4.94 7.15
N ARG A 96 -22.80 -4.56 6.75
CA ARG A 96 -23.98 -4.73 7.59
C ARG A 96 -24.50 -6.16 7.45
N THR A 97 -24.52 -6.87 8.57
CA THR A 97 -24.93 -8.29 8.60
C THR A 97 -26.43 -8.48 8.44
N ASP A 98 -27.23 -7.42 8.63
CA ASP A 98 -28.68 -7.39 8.44
C ASP A 98 -29.15 -7.02 7.03
N ARG A 99 -28.20 -6.84 6.06
CA ARG A 99 -28.51 -6.49 4.66
C ARG A 99 -28.40 -7.65 3.68
N GLY A 100 -28.37 -8.87 4.20
CA GLY A 100 -28.35 -10.09 3.38
C GLY A 100 -27.02 -10.32 2.64
N ILE A 101 -25.95 -9.63 3.01
CA ILE A 101 -24.61 -9.83 2.44
C ILE A 101 -23.96 -11.00 3.16
N ARG A 102 -23.75 -12.11 2.46
CA ARG A 102 -23.14 -13.36 2.98
C ARG A 102 -21.94 -13.80 2.17
N ALA A 103 -21.86 -13.37 0.92
CA ALA A 103 -20.80 -13.69 -0.02
C ALA A 103 -20.37 -12.44 -0.79
N PRO A 104 -19.15 -12.38 -1.36
CA PRO A 104 -18.69 -11.24 -2.16
C PRO A 104 -19.63 -10.85 -3.32
N THR A 105 -20.29 -11.82 -3.93
CA THR A 105 -21.28 -11.60 -5.01
C THR A 105 -22.50 -10.78 -4.58
N ASP A 106 -22.82 -10.78 -3.29
CA ASP A 106 -23.95 -10.01 -2.75
C ASP A 106 -23.64 -8.50 -2.64
N LEU A 107 -22.40 -8.10 -2.90
CA LEU A 107 -22.01 -6.68 -2.99
C LEU A 107 -22.52 -6.01 -4.27
N LYS A 108 -22.97 -6.77 -5.29
CA LYS A 108 -23.53 -6.20 -6.50
C LYS A 108 -24.79 -5.38 -6.19
N GLY A 109 -24.83 -4.15 -6.70
CA GLY A 109 -25.91 -3.19 -6.45
C GLY A 109 -25.93 -2.60 -5.04
N LYS A 110 -24.92 -2.88 -4.20
CA LYS A 110 -24.82 -2.34 -2.83
C LYS A 110 -24.16 -0.98 -2.79
N LEU A 111 -24.51 -0.23 -1.75
CA LEU A 111 -23.93 1.08 -1.45
C LEU A 111 -22.75 0.89 -0.51
N VAL A 112 -21.52 1.12 -1.03
CA VAL A 112 -20.27 0.81 -0.34
C VAL A 112 -19.49 2.10 -0.06
N GLY A 113 -19.20 2.35 1.21
CA GLY A 113 -18.33 3.43 1.63
C GLY A 113 -16.85 3.12 1.42
N LEU A 114 -16.05 4.14 1.14
CA LEU A 114 -14.58 4.07 1.15
C LEU A 114 -13.96 5.46 1.36
N PRO A 115 -12.84 5.59 2.11
CA PRO A 115 -12.22 6.90 2.34
C PRO A 115 -11.76 7.61 1.07
N GLU A 116 -11.13 6.90 0.14
CA GLU A 116 -10.71 7.40 -1.17
C GLU A 116 -10.75 6.25 -2.18
N TYR A 117 -11.31 6.47 -3.35
CA TYR A 117 -11.39 5.44 -4.40
C TYR A 117 -10.00 4.99 -4.86
N GLN A 118 -9.04 5.90 -4.94
CA GLN A 118 -7.67 5.65 -5.39
C GLN A 118 -6.76 4.93 -4.37
N MET A 119 -7.19 4.73 -3.10
CA MET A 119 -6.32 4.03 -2.13
C MET A 119 -5.86 2.68 -2.67
N THR A 120 -4.57 2.37 -2.54
CA THR A 120 -4.00 1.09 -3.00
C THR A 120 -4.73 -0.11 -2.42
N ALA A 121 -5.15 -0.03 -1.15
CA ALA A 121 -5.95 -1.07 -0.51
C ALA A 121 -7.26 -1.33 -1.27
N HIS A 122 -7.94 -0.27 -1.70
CA HIS A 122 -9.21 -0.38 -2.41
C HIS A 122 -9.04 -0.86 -3.84
N VAL A 123 -7.92 -0.53 -4.49
CA VAL A 123 -7.57 -1.08 -5.81
C VAL A 123 -7.42 -2.60 -5.72
N TRP A 124 -6.71 -3.09 -4.72
CA TRP A 124 -6.56 -4.52 -4.48
C TRP A 124 -7.87 -5.21 -4.10
N ILE A 125 -8.71 -4.59 -3.25
CA ILE A 125 -10.03 -5.13 -2.90
C ILE A 125 -10.88 -5.30 -4.16
N ARG A 126 -11.03 -4.26 -4.99
CA ARG A 126 -11.83 -4.33 -6.21
C ARG A 126 -11.24 -5.31 -7.23
N GLY A 127 -9.90 -5.36 -7.36
CA GLY A 127 -9.23 -6.33 -8.23
C GLY A 127 -9.47 -7.78 -7.79
N MET A 128 -9.34 -8.06 -6.50
CA MET A 128 -9.64 -9.37 -5.90
C MET A 128 -11.12 -9.74 -6.09
N LEU A 129 -12.05 -8.82 -5.82
CA LEU A 129 -13.48 -9.05 -5.98
C LEU A 129 -13.83 -9.39 -7.44
N LYS A 130 -13.18 -8.73 -8.41
CA LYS A 130 -13.35 -9.03 -9.83
C LYS A 130 -12.80 -10.39 -10.19
N ASP A 131 -11.53 -10.65 -9.88
CA ASP A 131 -10.83 -11.85 -10.34
C ASP A 131 -11.33 -13.14 -9.68
N GLU A 132 -11.62 -13.08 -8.37
CA GLU A 132 -12.02 -14.27 -7.60
C GLU A 132 -13.53 -14.50 -7.56
N TYR A 133 -14.34 -13.42 -7.68
CA TYR A 133 -15.78 -13.49 -7.44
C TYR A 133 -16.64 -12.88 -8.57
N GLY A 134 -16.04 -12.34 -9.62
CA GLY A 134 -16.77 -11.75 -10.74
C GLY A 134 -17.59 -10.50 -10.37
N VAL A 135 -17.15 -9.75 -9.36
CA VAL A 135 -17.77 -8.49 -8.94
C VAL A 135 -16.93 -7.32 -9.48
N ASN A 136 -17.42 -6.66 -10.51
CA ASN A 136 -16.75 -5.53 -11.12
C ASN A 136 -16.93 -4.25 -10.28
N ALA A 137 -16.04 -3.28 -10.43
CA ALA A 137 -16.20 -1.98 -9.78
C ALA A 137 -17.50 -1.27 -10.20
N SER A 138 -17.93 -1.46 -11.45
CA SER A 138 -19.21 -0.93 -11.97
C SER A 138 -20.47 -1.60 -11.41
N ASP A 139 -20.33 -2.75 -10.74
CA ASP A 139 -21.46 -3.44 -10.09
C ASP A 139 -21.79 -2.85 -8.71
N ILE A 140 -20.99 -1.90 -8.21
CA ILE A 140 -21.05 -1.35 -6.84
C ILE A 140 -21.27 0.16 -6.91
N HIS A 141 -22.09 0.70 -6.00
CA HIS A 141 -22.29 2.13 -5.82
C HIS A 141 -21.38 2.65 -4.71
N PHE A 142 -20.37 3.43 -5.07
CA PHE A 142 -19.39 3.92 -4.09
C PHE A 142 -19.76 5.28 -3.50
N ARG A 143 -19.43 5.44 -2.22
CA ARG A 143 -19.53 6.71 -1.48
C ARG A 143 -18.19 7.00 -0.80
N ASN A 144 -17.57 8.13 -1.16
CA ASN A 144 -16.27 8.49 -0.57
C ASN A 144 -16.39 9.64 0.43
N GLY A 145 -15.55 9.59 1.46
CA GLY A 145 -15.50 10.61 2.50
C GLY A 145 -14.70 10.18 3.72
N GLY A 146 -14.73 11.01 4.77
CA GLY A 146 -14.01 10.70 6.00
C GLY A 146 -14.55 9.47 6.71
N GLN A 147 -13.64 8.60 7.20
CA GLN A 147 -14.04 7.40 7.90
C GLN A 147 -14.58 7.72 9.30
N GLU A 148 -13.79 8.46 10.10
CA GLU A 148 -14.10 8.81 11.48
C GLU A 148 -14.41 10.29 11.65
N GLU A 149 -13.83 11.14 10.78
CA GLU A 149 -14.00 12.58 10.79
C GLU A 149 -14.52 13.06 9.43
N PRO A 150 -15.43 14.05 9.37
CA PRO A 150 -15.96 14.58 8.12
C PRO A 150 -14.90 15.26 7.24
N GLY A 151 -15.23 15.49 5.98
CA GLY A 151 -14.49 16.43 5.11
C GLY A 151 -13.26 15.87 4.42
N ARG A 152 -13.17 14.57 4.17
CA ARG A 152 -12.08 13.96 3.40
C ARG A 152 -12.40 13.92 1.92
N ASP A 153 -11.50 14.48 1.10
CA ASP A 153 -11.54 14.43 -0.35
C ASP A 153 -10.50 13.44 -0.92
N GLU A 154 -10.66 13.09 -2.21
CA GLU A 154 -9.65 12.35 -2.94
C GLU A 154 -8.32 13.12 -2.98
N ARG A 155 -7.21 12.43 -2.71
CA ARG A 155 -5.87 13.02 -2.67
C ARG A 155 -5.41 13.54 -4.02
N VAL A 156 -5.78 12.86 -5.09
CA VAL A 156 -5.53 13.22 -6.48
C VAL A 156 -6.87 13.28 -7.20
N VAL A 157 -7.08 14.29 -8.04
CA VAL A 157 -8.32 14.44 -8.82
C VAL A 157 -8.53 13.24 -9.72
N LEU A 158 -9.69 12.60 -9.61
CA LEU A 158 -10.06 11.43 -10.41
C LEU A 158 -10.81 11.83 -11.68
N LYS A 159 -10.55 11.09 -12.77
CA LYS A 159 -11.27 11.14 -14.04
C LYS A 159 -11.78 9.75 -14.35
N LEU A 160 -12.82 9.32 -13.63
CA LEU A 160 -13.33 7.97 -13.73
C LEU A 160 -14.24 7.79 -14.95
N PRO A 161 -14.31 6.57 -15.51
CA PRO A 161 -15.30 6.20 -16.50
C PRO A 161 -16.74 6.37 -15.96
N LYS A 162 -17.69 6.64 -16.86
CA LYS A 162 -19.10 6.89 -16.49
C LYS A 162 -19.78 5.70 -15.81
N GLU A 163 -19.27 4.50 -16.02
CA GLU A 163 -19.75 3.25 -15.45
C GLU A 163 -19.43 3.12 -13.96
N ILE A 164 -18.51 3.93 -13.43
CA ILE A 164 -18.16 3.94 -12.02
C ILE A 164 -18.99 4.97 -11.29
N ASP A 165 -19.93 4.51 -10.48
CA ASP A 165 -20.73 5.38 -9.60
C ASP A 165 -19.93 5.68 -8.32
N LEU A 166 -19.25 6.82 -8.28
CA LEU A 166 -18.57 7.35 -7.13
C LEU A 166 -19.13 8.73 -6.79
N GLN A 167 -19.66 8.90 -5.58
CA GLN A 167 -20.20 10.17 -5.11
C GLN A 167 -19.69 10.47 -3.70
N PRO A 168 -19.42 11.73 -3.34
CA PRO A 168 -19.07 12.10 -1.99
C PRO A 168 -20.24 11.89 -1.02
N ILE A 169 -19.94 11.60 0.23
CA ILE A 169 -20.93 11.63 1.31
C ILE A 169 -21.25 13.09 1.68
N PRO A 170 -22.37 13.36 2.39
CA PRO A 170 -22.65 14.69 2.95
C PRO A 170 -21.46 15.20 3.79
N ALA A 171 -21.19 16.52 3.70
CA ALA A 171 -20.01 17.14 4.27
C ALA A 171 -19.89 17.04 5.81
N ASP A 172 -21.01 16.81 6.49
CA ASP A 172 -21.14 16.68 7.94
C ASP A 172 -21.24 15.21 8.42
N GLU A 173 -21.20 14.25 7.49
CA GLU A 173 -21.31 12.82 7.80
C GLU A 173 -19.92 12.13 7.81
N THR A 174 -19.88 10.95 8.44
CA THR A 174 -18.73 10.03 8.36
C THR A 174 -19.18 8.67 7.85
N LEU A 175 -18.24 7.93 7.26
CA LEU A 175 -18.53 6.58 6.75
C LEU A 175 -18.94 5.62 7.89
N CYS A 176 -18.32 5.75 9.08
CA CYS A 176 -18.69 4.94 10.25
C CYS A 176 -20.11 5.23 10.70
N ASN A 177 -20.49 6.51 10.85
CA ASN A 177 -21.84 6.88 11.25
C ASN A 177 -22.89 6.44 10.23
N MET A 178 -22.59 6.60 8.93
CA MET A 178 -23.49 6.16 7.87
C MET A 178 -23.67 4.63 7.83
N LEU A 179 -22.59 3.87 8.10
CA LEU A 179 -22.66 2.42 8.18
C LEU A 179 -23.53 1.98 9.38
N VAL A 180 -23.32 2.56 10.56
CA VAL A 180 -24.14 2.30 11.75
C VAL A 180 -25.61 2.64 11.51
N ALA A 181 -25.88 3.80 10.91
CA ALA A 181 -27.23 4.25 10.60
C ALA A 181 -27.93 3.47 9.47
N GLY A 182 -27.23 2.52 8.81
CA GLY A 182 -27.75 1.75 7.70
C GLY A 182 -27.93 2.54 6.41
N LYS A 183 -27.26 3.69 6.28
CA LYS A 183 -27.16 4.49 5.05
C LYS A 183 -26.12 3.94 4.08
N LEU A 184 -25.25 3.03 4.52
CA LEU A 184 -24.33 2.23 3.73
C LEU A 184 -24.58 0.74 4.02
N ASP A 185 -24.34 -0.10 3.04
CA ASP A 185 -24.45 -1.56 3.17
C ASP A 185 -23.10 -2.18 3.57
N ALA A 186 -21.99 -1.57 3.14
CA ALA A 186 -20.64 -2.03 3.40
C ALA A 186 -19.64 -0.86 3.44
N LEU A 187 -18.43 -1.15 3.94
CA LEU A 187 -17.31 -0.22 4.03
C LEU A 187 -16.01 -0.94 3.63
N PHE A 188 -15.30 -0.41 2.64
CA PHE A 188 -13.92 -0.81 2.33
C PHE A 188 -12.97 0.17 3.01
N THR A 189 -12.04 -0.35 3.81
CA THR A 189 -11.10 0.52 4.52
C THR A 189 -9.79 -0.18 4.83
N ALA A 190 -8.69 0.58 4.82
CA ALA A 190 -7.36 0.08 5.20
C ALA A 190 -7.16 0.01 6.74
N ARG A 191 -8.02 0.68 7.51
CA ARG A 191 -7.99 0.73 8.98
C ARG A 191 -9.27 0.16 9.54
N GLU A 192 -9.19 -0.53 10.67
CA GLU A 192 -10.40 -0.99 11.35
C GLU A 192 -11.28 0.22 11.71
N PRO A 193 -12.56 0.23 11.31
CA PRO A 193 -13.45 1.33 11.63
C PRO A 193 -13.88 1.26 13.09
N SER A 194 -14.02 2.42 13.76
CA SER A 194 -14.41 2.50 15.17
C SER A 194 -15.70 1.75 15.45
N CYS A 195 -16.69 1.87 14.59
CA CYS A 195 -17.98 1.18 14.74
C CYS A 195 -17.86 -0.36 14.78
N PHE A 196 -16.84 -0.95 14.16
CA PHE A 196 -16.55 -2.38 14.29
C PHE A 196 -15.80 -2.69 15.58
N VAL A 197 -14.78 -1.88 15.93
CA VAL A 197 -13.97 -2.05 17.14
C VAL A 197 -14.84 -1.94 18.39
N ASP A 198 -15.78 -1.00 18.41
CA ASP A 198 -16.72 -0.74 19.53
C ASP A 198 -17.87 -1.74 19.57
N GLY A 199 -17.93 -2.70 18.64
CA GLY A 199 -18.95 -3.74 18.62
C GLY A 199 -20.34 -3.25 18.26
N ALA A 200 -20.46 -2.23 17.42
CA ALA A 200 -21.76 -1.72 16.98
C ALA A 200 -22.63 -2.86 16.40
N PRO A 201 -23.92 -2.92 16.70
CA PRO A 201 -24.80 -4.00 16.25
C PRO A 201 -24.88 -4.04 14.72
N ASN A 202 -25.00 -5.25 14.20
CA ASN A 202 -25.10 -5.52 12.77
C ASN A 202 -23.87 -5.11 11.93
N ILE A 203 -22.73 -4.87 12.53
CA ILE A 203 -21.48 -4.62 11.83
C ILE A 203 -20.58 -5.86 11.96
N GLY A 204 -20.05 -6.33 10.83
CA GLY A 204 -19.16 -7.49 10.79
C GLY A 204 -18.21 -7.43 9.60
N ARG A 205 -17.31 -8.41 9.49
CA ARG A 205 -16.48 -8.58 8.28
C ARG A 205 -17.18 -9.48 7.27
N LEU A 206 -17.02 -9.17 5.99
CA LEU A 206 -17.48 -10.05 4.90
C LEU A 206 -16.76 -11.40 4.95
N PHE A 207 -15.48 -11.40 5.34
CA PHE A 207 -14.65 -12.57 5.55
C PHE A 207 -14.35 -12.73 7.05
N PRO A 208 -15.23 -13.37 7.83
CA PRO A 208 -15.02 -13.50 9.28
C PRO A 208 -13.77 -14.34 9.62
N ASN A 209 -13.42 -15.30 8.77
CA ASN A 209 -12.22 -16.12 8.88
C ASN A 209 -11.11 -15.64 7.92
N TYR A 210 -10.95 -14.34 7.77
CA TYR A 210 -10.07 -13.72 6.77
C TYR A 210 -8.66 -14.29 6.73
N ARG A 211 -8.10 -14.75 7.86
CA ARG A 211 -6.76 -15.35 7.89
C ARG A 211 -6.69 -16.59 7.00
N GLU A 212 -7.67 -17.47 7.08
CA GLU A 212 -7.72 -18.68 6.25
C GLU A 212 -8.10 -18.36 4.79
N ASP A 213 -8.97 -17.38 4.59
CA ASP A 213 -9.33 -16.89 3.25
C ASP A 213 -8.10 -16.28 2.54
N GLU A 214 -7.29 -15.49 3.24
CA GLU A 214 -6.04 -14.89 2.73
C GLU A 214 -4.98 -15.96 2.43
N LYS A 215 -4.83 -16.97 3.28
CA LYS A 215 -3.96 -18.13 3.01
C LYS A 215 -4.42 -18.90 1.76
N ALA A 216 -5.72 -19.15 1.64
CA ALA A 216 -6.30 -19.80 0.47
C ALA A 216 -6.13 -18.97 -0.80
N TYR A 217 -6.34 -17.67 -0.73
CA TYR A 217 -6.06 -16.73 -1.81
C TYR A 217 -4.60 -16.79 -2.25
N PHE A 218 -3.65 -16.71 -1.31
CA PHE A 218 -2.22 -16.81 -1.63
C PHE A 218 -1.87 -18.15 -2.30
N LYS A 219 -2.40 -19.26 -1.80
CA LYS A 219 -2.18 -20.59 -2.41
C LYS A 219 -2.63 -20.66 -3.86
N ARG A 220 -3.74 -20.01 -4.22
CA ARG A 220 -4.27 -20.00 -5.60
C ARG A 220 -3.53 -19.04 -6.51
N THR A 221 -3.23 -17.83 -6.03
CA THR A 221 -2.77 -16.71 -6.87
C THR A 221 -1.27 -16.49 -6.78
N ASN A 222 -0.65 -16.87 -5.67
CA ASN A 222 0.70 -16.50 -5.28
C ASN A 222 0.92 -14.97 -5.24
N LEU A 223 -0.15 -14.20 -4.93
CA LEU A 223 -0.10 -12.75 -4.80
C LEU A 223 -0.03 -12.36 -3.33
N PHE A 224 0.96 -11.57 -2.96
CA PHE A 224 1.04 -10.86 -1.69
C PHE A 224 0.96 -9.36 -1.96
N PRO A 225 -0.22 -8.73 -1.79
CA PRO A 225 -0.51 -7.40 -2.30
C PRO A 225 0.45 -6.31 -1.84
N ILE A 226 1.08 -5.61 -2.78
CA ILE A 226 1.96 -4.47 -2.52
C ILE A 226 1.11 -3.23 -2.29
N MET A 227 1.34 -2.55 -1.16
CA MET A 227 0.64 -1.31 -0.82
C MET A 227 1.46 -0.07 -1.15
N HIS A 228 2.72 -0.05 -0.70
CA HIS A 228 3.58 1.13 -0.81
C HIS A 228 4.98 0.75 -1.32
N LEU A 229 5.58 1.70 -1.98
CA LEU A 229 6.94 1.62 -2.51
C LEU A 229 7.74 2.90 -2.15
N VAL A 230 9.02 2.93 -2.47
CA VAL A 230 9.89 4.07 -2.21
C VAL A 230 10.10 4.87 -3.49
N GLY A 231 9.90 6.17 -3.42
CA GLY A 231 10.16 7.14 -4.47
C GLY A 231 11.32 8.06 -4.15
N ILE A 232 12.01 8.49 -5.19
CA ILE A 232 13.10 9.48 -5.14
C ILE A 232 12.67 10.63 -6.04
N ARG A 233 12.89 11.87 -5.60
CA ARG A 233 12.55 13.06 -6.41
C ARG A 233 13.25 12.97 -7.76
N LYS A 234 12.52 13.10 -8.88
CA LYS A 234 13.04 12.94 -10.25
C LYS A 234 14.25 13.84 -10.51
N THR A 235 14.17 15.11 -10.10
CA THR A 235 15.27 16.08 -10.28
C THR A 235 16.55 15.66 -9.57
N LEU A 236 16.45 14.98 -8.43
CA LEU A 236 17.62 14.42 -7.73
C LEU A 236 18.17 13.17 -8.45
N ALA A 237 17.29 12.28 -8.89
CA ALA A 237 17.70 11.09 -9.64
C ALA A 237 18.37 11.44 -10.98
N GLU A 238 17.91 12.49 -11.65
CA GLU A 238 18.49 13.02 -12.89
C GLU A 238 19.86 13.66 -12.63
N LYS A 239 19.98 14.47 -11.57
CA LYS A 239 21.24 15.14 -11.19
C LYS A 239 22.27 14.16 -10.64
N HIS A 240 21.83 13.11 -9.96
CA HIS A 240 22.67 12.10 -9.30
C HIS A 240 22.25 10.68 -9.71
N PRO A 241 22.61 10.20 -10.94
CA PRO A 241 22.14 8.91 -11.48
C PRO A 241 22.51 7.67 -10.64
N TRP A 242 23.51 7.79 -9.76
CA TRP A 242 23.94 6.74 -8.83
C TRP A 242 22.99 6.62 -7.61
N LEU A 243 22.30 7.71 -7.24
CA LEU A 243 21.50 7.81 -6.01
C LEU A 243 20.39 6.74 -5.91
N PRO A 244 19.55 6.51 -6.93
CA PRO A 244 18.50 5.49 -6.82
C PRO A 244 19.02 4.09 -6.52
N THR A 245 20.17 3.74 -7.08
CA THR A 245 20.84 2.45 -6.82
C THR A 245 21.36 2.36 -5.39
N SER A 246 22.01 3.42 -4.88
CA SER A 246 22.49 3.49 -3.48
C SER A 246 21.32 3.40 -2.48
N VAL A 247 20.25 4.12 -2.73
CA VAL A 247 19.03 4.05 -1.91
C VAL A 247 18.46 2.64 -1.92
N TYR A 248 18.33 2.02 -3.10
CA TYR A 248 17.78 0.68 -3.21
C TYR A 248 18.61 -0.37 -2.47
N LYS A 249 19.95 -0.31 -2.57
CA LYS A 249 20.86 -1.17 -1.79
C LYS A 249 20.65 -1.03 -0.29
N ALA A 250 20.50 0.19 0.21
CA ALA A 250 20.26 0.43 1.63
C ALA A 250 18.91 -0.19 2.09
N PHE A 251 17.85 -0.06 1.30
CA PHE A 251 16.57 -0.70 1.61
C PHE A 251 16.64 -2.24 1.56
N LEU A 252 17.40 -2.83 0.62
CA LEU A 252 17.67 -4.27 0.57
C LEU A 252 18.40 -4.75 1.83
N GLN A 253 19.45 -4.03 2.27
CA GLN A 253 20.20 -4.35 3.47
C GLN A 253 19.34 -4.23 4.74
N ALA A 254 18.58 -3.14 4.88
CA ALA A 254 17.68 -2.95 6.02
C ALA A 254 16.61 -4.04 6.11
N ARG A 255 16.03 -4.43 4.97
CA ARG A 255 15.11 -5.57 4.87
C ARG A 255 15.79 -6.87 5.29
N ALA A 256 16.99 -7.14 4.80
CA ALA A 256 17.73 -8.36 5.14
C ALA A 256 17.97 -8.49 6.65
N ILE A 257 18.32 -7.41 7.33
CA ILE A 257 18.45 -7.34 8.79
C ILE A 257 17.13 -7.69 9.46
N ALA A 258 16.03 -7.08 9.03
CA ALA A 258 14.70 -7.33 9.61
C ALA A 258 14.27 -8.80 9.42
N MET A 259 14.49 -9.36 8.25
CA MET A 259 14.14 -10.77 7.97
C MET A 259 14.97 -11.76 8.78
N ALA A 260 16.25 -11.43 9.07
CA ALA A 260 17.11 -12.24 9.94
C ALA A 260 16.70 -12.12 11.42
N ASP A 261 16.12 -10.97 11.81
CA ASP A 261 15.75 -10.64 13.19
C ASP A 261 14.27 -10.97 13.52
N LEU A 262 13.62 -11.77 12.68
CA LEU A 262 12.24 -12.19 12.95
C LEU A 262 12.13 -12.99 14.27
N PRO A 263 11.00 -12.84 15.01
CA PRO A 263 10.84 -13.43 16.34
C PRO A 263 11.24 -14.90 16.44
N ASN A 264 11.92 -15.27 17.53
CA ASN A 264 12.29 -16.64 17.88
C ASN A 264 11.97 -16.91 19.36
N LEU A 265 11.96 -18.18 19.73
CA LEU A 265 11.66 -18.60 21.11
C LEU A 265 12.74 -18.21 22.14
N GLY A 266 13.97 -17.94 21.69
CA GLY A 266 15.07 -17.59 22.61
C GLY A 266 14.92 -16.23 23.26
N ALA A 267 14.41 -15.23 22.49
CA ALA A 267 14.08 -13.89 22.99
C ALA A 267 13.11 -13.22 22.04
N LEU A 268 11.89 -12.98 22.51
CA LEU A 268 10.88 -12.26 21.72
C LEU A 268 11.24 -10.77 21.67
N ASN A 269 11.50 -10.26 20.47
CA ASN A 269 11.74 -8.83 20.20
C ASN A 269 10.44 -8.06 19.91
N VAL A 270 9.29 -8.75 19.91
CA VAL A 270 7.93 -8.18 19.84
C VAL A 270 7.08 -8.72 20.99
N SER A 271 6.18 -7.90 21.52
CA SER A 271 5.34 -8.25 22.68
C SER A 271 4.12 -9.10 22.27
N LEU A 272 4.28 -10.03 21.34
CA LEU A 272 3.23 -10.97 20.90
C LEU A 272 3.67 -12.39 21.24
N PRO A 273 2.94 -13.08 22.14
CA PRO A 273 3.37 -14.39 22.68
C PRO A 273 3.45 -15.50 21.61
N TRP A 274 2.69 -15.39 20.54
CA TRP A 274 2.67 -16.38 19.46
C TRP A 274 3.37 -15.91 18.18
N ALA A 275 4.20 -14.86 18.25
CA ALA A 275 4.91 -14.34 17.08
C ALA A 275 5.77 -15.39 16.38
N GLU A 276 6.39 -16.33 17.13
CA GLU A 276 7.14 -17.45 16.55
C GLU A 276 6.26 -18.40 15.76
N ALA A 277 5.08 -18.74 16.27
CA ALA A 277 4.13 -19.62 15.58
C ALA A 277 3.63 -18.97 14.27
N GLU A 278 3.32 -17.67 14.30
CA GLU A 278 2.94 -16.90 13.11
C GLU A 278 4.06 -16.86 12.06
N LYS A 279 5.32 -16.70 12.50
CA LYS A 279 6.49 -16.77 11.62
C LYS A 279 6.59 -18.13 10.94
N LEU A 280 6.49 -19.22 11.71
CA LEU A 280 6.58 -20.58 11.17
C LEU A 280 5.44 -20.90 10.19
N ASP A 281 4.23 -20.48 10.50
CA ASP A 281 3.06 -20.58 9.60
C ASP A 281 3.29 -19.83 8.29
N THR A 282 3.81 -18.60 8.38
CA THR A 282 4.15 -17.77 7.22
C THR A 282 5.23 -18.46 6.37
N PHE A 283 6.28 -18.99 6.99
CA PHE A 283 7.35 -19.70 6.27
C PHE A 283 6.86 -20.98 5.58
N ALA A 284 5.96 -21.71 6.23
CA ALA A 284 5.38 -22.91 5.65
C ALA A 284 4.53 -22.61 4.41
N LEU A 285 3.83 -21.48 4.41
CA LEU A 285 2.95 -21.07 3.32
C LEU A 285 3.69 -20.34 2.20
N MET A 286 4.54 -19.36 2.56
CA MET A 286 5.08 -18.35 1.63
C MET A 286 6.59 -18.50 1.39
N GLY A 287 7.26 -19.37 2.14
CA GLY A 287 8.71 -19.50 2.15
C GLY A 287 9.39 -18.48 3.08
N ARG A 288 10.71 -18.69 3.31
CA ARG A 288 11.48 -17.83 4.24
C ARG A 288 11.68 -16.41 3.72
N ASP A 289 11.79 -16.23 2.41
CA ASP A 289 11.95 -14.93 1.74
C ASP A 289 10.60 -14.43 1.17
N PHE A 290 9.62 -14.26 2.04
CA PHE A 290 8.25 -13.88 1.65
C PHE A 290 8.06 -12.38 1.40
N TRP A 291 8.91 -11.52 1.98
CA TRP A 291 8.83 -10.06 1.81
C TRP A 291 9.81 -9.57 0.74
N LYS A 292 9.61 -9.99 -0.50
CA LYS A 292 10.55 -9.74 -1.61
C LYS A 292 10.53 -8.31 -2.10
N TYR A 293 11.72 -7.76 -2.40
CA TYR A 293 11.91 -6.56 -3.21
C TYR A 293 12.35 -6.98 -4.62
N GLY A 294 12.37 -6.02 -5.57
CA GLY A 294 12.77 -6.27 -6.95
C GLY A 294 11.61 -6.48 -7.91
N VAL A 295 11.82 -6.11 -9.17
CA VAL A 295 10.80 -6.21 -10.23
C VAL A 295 10.54 -7.67 -10.59
N ALA A 296 11.59 -8.44 -10.88
CA ALA A 296 11.45 -9.85 -11.29
C ALA A 296 10.77 -10.71 -10.23
N GLU A 297 11.14 -10.49 -8.95
CA GLU A 297 10.60 -11.23 -7.80
C GLU A 297 9.11 -10.94 -7.54
N ASN A 298 8.60 -9.81 -8.05
CA ASN A 298 7.24 -9.31 -7.84
C ASN A 298 6.49 -9.06 -9.15
N ALA A 299 6.90 -9.73 -10.23
CA ALA A 299 6.32 -9.50 -11.56
C ALA A 299 4.80 -9.72 -11.59
N ARG A 300 4.29 -10.70 -10.84
CA ARG A 300 2.85 -11.00 -10.74
C ARG A 300 2.07 -9.90 -10.03
N GLU A 301 2.57 -9.42 -8.90
CA GLU A 301 1.94 -8.34 -8.15
C GLU A 301 1.93 -7.02 -8.93
N ILE A 302 3.05 -6.72 -9.62
CA ILE A 302 3.17 -5.52 -10.46
C ILE A 302 2.21 -5.62 -11.65
N GLU A 303 2.15 -6.77 -12.30
CA GLU A 303 1.21 -7.04 -13.38
C GLU A 303 -0.25 -6.90 -12.93
N ALA A 304 -0.60 -7.52 -11.79
CA ALA A 304 -1.95 -7.46 -11.25
C ALA A 304 -2.37 -6.03 -10.90
N ILE A 305 -1.56 -5.28 -10.14
CA ILE A 305 -1.95 -3.95 -9.68
C ILE A 305 -1.97 -2.92 -10.82
N THR A 306 -1.08 -3.02 -11.82
CA THR A 306 -1.11 -2.14 -13.00
C THR A 306 -2.34 -2.41 -13.86
N ARG A 307 -2.72 -3.67 -14.01
CA ARG A 307 -3.97 -4.06 -14.67
C ARG A 307 -5.18 -3.55 -13.91
N TYR A 308 -5.26 -3.77 -12.60
CA TYR A 308 -6.34 -3.27 -11.76
C TYR A 308 -6.50 -1.75 -11.81
N SER A 309 -5.39 -1.02 -11.75
CA SER A 309 -5.41 0.45 -11.82
C SER A 309 -6.01 0.95 -13.14
N CYS A 310 -5.67 0.32 -14.27
CA CYS A 310 -6.20 0.66 -15.58
C CYS A 310 -7.69 0.26 -15.71
N GLU A 311 -8.04 -0.99 -15.36
CA GLU A 311 -9.41 -1.52 -15.46
C GLU A 311 -10.41 -0.79 -14.58
N GLN A 312 -9.96 -0.20 -13.47
CA GLN A 312 -10.77 0.58 -12.53
C GLN A 312 -10.81 2.07 -12.87
N GLY A 313 -10.25 2.47 -14.02
CA GLY A 313 -10.30 3.84 -14.51
C GLY A 313 -9.38 4.81 -13.80
N LEU A 314 -8.38 4.33 -13.04
CA LEU A 314 -7.42 5.18 -12.33
C LEU A 314 -6.26 5.59 -13.23
N ALA A 315 -5.47 4.63 -13.71
CA ALA A 315 -4.41 4.92 -14.67
C ALA A 315 -4.98 5.08 -16.08
N GLU A 316 -4.55 6.12 -16.80
CA GLU A 316 -5.01 6.42 -18.17
C GLU A 316 -4.53 5.38 -19.19
N ARG A 317 -3.48 4.65 -18.86
CA ARG A 317 -2.93 3.51 -19.63
C ARG A 317 -2.37 2.45 -18.70
N ARG A 318 -2.23 1.23 -19.21
CA ARG A 318 -1.51 0.18 -18.49
C ARG A 318 -0.02 0.54 -18.45
N LEU A 319 0.53 0.59 -17.23
CA LEU A 319 1.93 0.90 -16.98
C LEU A 319 2.77 -0.39 -16.97
N THR A 320 4.01 -0.29 -17.45
CA THR A 320 5.01 -1.35 -17.37
C THR A 320 5.97 -1.11 -16.19
N ALA A 321 6.84 -2.07 -15.91
CA ALA A 321 7.88 -1.89 -14.89
C ALA A 321 8.85 -0.76 -15.26
N GLU A 322 9.14 -0.59 -16.54
CA GLU A 322 10.01 0.47 -17.08
C GLU A 322 9.37 1.86 -16.91
N ASP A 323 8.04 1.96 -16.97
CA ASP A 323 7.32 3.20 -16.68
C ASP A 323 7.41 3.58 -15.19
N LEU A 324 7.45 2.58 -14.31
CA LEU A 324 7.32 2.74 -12.87
C LEU A 324 8.64 2.93 -12.16
N PHE A 325 9.67 2.18 -12.54
CA PHE A 325 10.89 2.09 -11.75
C PHE A 325 12.09 2.70 -12.44
N TYR A 326 13.00 3.26 -11.63
CA TYR A 326 14.27 3.77 -12.16
C TYR A 326 15.04 2.65 -12.87
N ARG A 327 15.47 2.94 -14.10
CA ARG A 327 16.06 1.93 -15.02
C ARG A 327 17.23 1.16 -14.37
N GLY A 328 18.09 1.84 -13.64
CA GLY A 328 19.25 1.21 -12.97
C GLY A 328 18.91 0.23 -11.86
N THR A 329 17.60 0.11 -11.46
CA THR A 329 17.13 -0.80 -10.41
C THR A 329 16.28 -1.95 -10.93
N LEU A 330 15.97 -2.00 -12.22
CA LEU A 330 15.05 -2.99 -12.81
C LEU A 330 15.56 -4.44 -12.68
N GLU A 331 16.86 -4.65 -12.87
CA GLU A 331 17.48 -5.98 -12.84
C GLU A 331 18.09 -6.33 -11.47
N MET A 332 18.03 -5.39 -10.52
CA MET A 332 18.58 -5.60 -9.17
C MET A 332 17.55 -6.30 -8.28
N SER A 333 17.69 -7.58 -8.08
CA SER A 333 16.82 -8.35 -7.17
C SER A 333 17.50 -8.84 -5.90
N LYS A 334 18.84 -8.99 -5.90
CA LYS A 334 19.65 -9.48 -4.77
C LYS A 334 20.98 -8.72 -4.70
N ILE A 335 21.48 -8.52 -3.50
CA ILE A 335 22.84 -8.11 -3.23
C ILE A 335 23.58 -9.32 -2.70
#